data_683c1aff0d3a8684f820b0adda276b50
#
_entry.id   683c1aff0d3a8684f820b0adda276b50
#
_cell.length_a   1.000
_cell.length_b   1.000
_cell.length_c   1.000
_cell.angle_alpha   90.00
_cell.angle_beta   90.00
_cell.angle_gamma   90.00
#
_symmetry.space_group_name_H-M   'P 1'
#
loop_
_entity.id
_entity.type
_entity.pdbx_description
1 polymer ?
#
loop_
_entity_poly.entity_id
_entity_poly.type
_entity_poly.pdbx_seq_one_letter_code
_entity_poly.pdbx_strand_id
1 'polypeptide(L)'
;MNKFAIILGEPNSINSEILAKSIAKNYPCVVIGSYALIIAQLKILKIRLKIKKIELNQKQIKKGLNILDVPVKFKSPFKVDPKASKIYLKKCFDIAHKLSLKGKIKGFIN
;
A
#
# COMPACT_ATOMS: atom_id res chain seq x y z
N MET A 1 -9.05 -12.58 6.16
CA MET A 1 -8.99 -11.17 6.59
C MET A 1 -10.28 -10.48 6.17
N ASN A 2 -11.06 -10.02 7.14
CA ASN A 2 -12.39 -9.44 6.87
C ASN A 2 -12.32 -7.91 6.75
N LYS A 3 -11.43 -7.42 5.87
CA LYS A 3 -11.15 -6.00 5.72
C LYS A 3 -11.01 -5.58 4.27
N PHE A 4 -11.21 -4.28 4.03
CA PHE A 4 -10.91 -3.69 2.74
C PHE A 4 -9.41 -3.41 2.62
N ALA A 5 -8.89 -3.58 1.42
CA ALA A 5 -7.53 -3.19 1.09
C ALA A 5 -7.53 -1.84 0.36
N ILE A 6 -6.42 -1.14 0.45
CA ILE A 6 -6.23 0.16 -0.20
C ILE A 6 -5.11 0.04 -1.23
N ILE A 7 -5.38 0.51 -2.45
CA ILE A 7 -4.35 0.67 -3.47
C ILE A 7 -4.09 2.17 -3.58
N LEU A 8 -2.85 2.59 -3.34
CA LEU A 8 -2.52 4.02 -3.31
C LEU A 8 -2.55 4.70 -4.67
N GLY A 9 -2.53 3.95 -5.77
CA GLY A 9 -2.55 4.52 -7.11
C GLY A 9 -1.18 4.99 -7.57
N GLU A 10 -1.12 6.13 -8.26
CA GLU A 10 0.11 6.64 -8.87
C GLU A 10 1.22 6.87 -7.84
N PRO A 11 2.40 6.20 -7.99
CA PRO A 11 3.50 6.35 -7.03
C PRO A 11 4.04 7.78 -6.90
N ASN A 12 3.97 8.56 -7.98
CA ASN A 12 4.49 9.92 -8.01
C ASN A 12 3.48 10.97 -7.51
N SER A 13 2.49 10.55 -6.76
CA SER A 13 1.45 11.41 -6.21
C SER A 13 1.62 11.61 -4.71
N ILE A 14 0.73 12.41 -4.12
CA ILE A 14 0.68 12.63 -2.66
C ILE A 14 -0.17 11.59 -1.92
N ASN A 15 -0.53 10.50 -2.57
CA ASN A 15 -1.46 9.53 -2.00
C ASN A 15 -0.94 8.90 -0.70
N SER A 16 0.36 8.60 -0.62
CA SER A 16 0.95 8.06 0.62
C SER A 16 0.86 9.05 1.77
N GLU A 17 1.06 10.35 1.50
CA GLU A 17 0.94 11.40 2.50
C GLU A 17 -0.48 11.53 3.00
N ILE A 18 -1.46 11.55 2.10
CA ILE A 18 -2.87 11.64 2.46
C ILE A 18 -3.27 10.47 3.34
N LEU A 19 -2.93 9.25 2.94
CA LEU A 19 -3.25 8.05 3.71
C LEU A 19 -2.63 8.09 5.10
N ALA A 20 -1.34 8.43 5.18
CA ALA A 20 -0.62 8.44 6.44
C ALA A 20 -1.16 9.48 7.42
N LYS A 21 -1.49 10.67 6.92
CA LYS A 21 -1.97 11.77 7.77
C LYS A 21 -3.43 11.64 8.18
N SER A 22 -4.27 11.07 7.32
CA SER A 22 -5.72 11.08 7.57
C SER A 22 -6.25 9.78 8.17
N ILE A 23 -5.79 8.64 7.72
CA ILE A 23 -6.40 7.35 8.08
C ILE A 23 -5.47 6.46 8.90
N ALA A 24 -4.29 6.19 8.40
CA ALA A 24 -3.40 5.18 8.98
C ALA A 24 -2.90 5.53 10.38
N LYS A 25 -2.91 6.80 10.73
CA LYS A 25 -2.51 7.27 12.06
C LYS A 25 -3.47 6.79 13.15
N ASN A 26 -4.75 6.69 12.84
CA ASN A 26 -5.79 6.37 13.80
C ASN A 26 -6.40 4.98 13.63
N TYR A 27 -6.31 4.40 12.45
CA TYR A 27 -6.98 3.15 12.10
C TYR A 27 -6.01 2.15 11.49
N PRO A 28 -6.23 0.85 11.71
CA PRO A 28 -5.47 -0.18 10.99
C PRO A 28 -5.80 -0.12 9.49
N CYS A 29 -4.78 -0.05 8.65
CA CYS A 29 -4.94 -0.01 7.20
C CYS A 29 -4.19 -1.17 6.55
N VAL A 30 -4.83 -1.83 5.60
CA VAL A 30 -4.19 -2.81 4.72
C VAL A 30 -3.94 -2.16 3.37
N VAL A 31 -2.70 -2.14 2.95
CA VAL A 31 -2.28 -1.52 1.69
C VAL A 31 -1.65 -2.56 0.79
N ILE A 32 -2.08 -2.61 -0.45
CA ILE A 32 -1.41 -3.40 -1.48
C ILE A 32 -0.47 -2.46 -2.23
N GLY A 33 0.82 -2.67 -2.06
CA GLY A 33 1.81 -1.79 -2.66
C GLY A 33 3.23 -2.14 -2.26
N SER A 34 4.18 -1.31 -2.66
CA SER A 34 5.59 -1.53 -2.37
C SER A 34 5.96 -1.04 -0.98
N TYR A 35 6.34 -1.97 -0.12
CA TYR A 35 6.83 -1.66 1.23
C TYR A 35 8.02 -0.71 1.18
N ALA A 36 9.01 -1.01 0.34
CA ALA A 36 10.20 -0.18 0.23
C ALA A 36 9.89 1.24 -0.27
N LEU A 37 9.02 1.36 -1.25
CA LEU A 37 8.63 2.67 -1.80
C LEU A 37 7.88 3.51 -0.76
N ILE A 38 6.91 2.91 -0.07
CA ILE A 38 6.11 3.62 0.93
C ILE A 38 7.00 4.10 2.08
N ILE A 39 7.89 3.25 2.59
CA ILE A 39 8.85 3.67 3.63
C ILE A 39 9.70 4.84 3.15
N ALA A 40 10.24 4.77 1.94
CA ALA A 40 11.07 5.83 1.39
C ALA A 40 10.30 7.15 1.23
N GLN A 41 9.05 7.08 0.77
CA GLN A 41 8.21 8.27 0.62
C GLN A 41 7.90 8.93 1.97
N LEU A 42 7.50 8.13 2.97
CA LEU A 42 7.19 8.67 4.29
C LEU A 42 8.43 9.23 4.99
N LYS A 43 9.59 8.65 4.74
CA LYS A 43 10.86 9.16 5.27
C LYS A 43 11.17 10.56 4.72
N ILE A 44 10.99 10.78 3.42
CA ILE A 44 11.16 12.10 2.81
C ILE A 44 10.17 13.10 3.38
N LEU A 45 8.93 12.69 3.59
CA LEU A 45 7.87 13.53 4.14
C LEU A 45 8.01 13.74 5.65
N LYS A 46 8.97 13.08 6.30
CA LYS A 46 9.19 13.11 7.75
C LYS A 46 7.95 12.71 8.54
N ILE A 47 7.21 11.74 8.02
CA ILE A 47 6.03 11.20 8.69
C ILE A 47 6.43 9.92 9.42
N ARG A 48 6.20 9.90 10.73
CA ARG A 48 6.44 8.72 11.56
C ARG A 48 5.15 7.92 11.70
N LEU A 49 5.20 6.67 11.28
CA LEU A 49 4.06 5.78 11.31
C LEU A 49 4.56 4.35 11.41
N LYS A 50 3.83 3.50 12.12
CA LYS A 50 4.16 2.08 12.13
C LYS A 50 3.84 1.48 10.76
N ILE A 51 4.85 0.87 10.16
CA ILE A 51 4.74 0.24 8.85
C ILE A 51 5.21 -1.20 8.98
N LYS A 52 4.40 -2.13 8.56
CA LYS A 52 4.69 -3.55 8.70
C LYS A 52 4.32 -4.30 7.42
N LYS A 53 5.19 -5.21 7.00
CA LYS A 53 4.81 -6.19 5.98
C LYS A 53 3.89 -7.22 6.62
N ILE A 54 2.82 -7.58 5.95
CA ILE A 54 1.92 -8.62 6.41
C ILE A 54 1.75 -9.70 5.35
N GLU A 55 1.30 -10.85 5.79
CA GLU A 55 0.89 -11.95 4.93
C GLU A 55 -0.62 -12.12 5.00
N LEU A 56 -1.18 -12.78 4.00
CA LEU A 56 -2.62 -12.94 3.85
C LEU A 56 -3.31 -13.72 4.96
N ASN A 57 -2.58 -14.58 5.63
CA ASN A 57 -3.14 -15.42 6.70
C ASN A 57 -3.12 -14.74 8.07
N GLN A 58 -2.68 -13.50 8.15
CA GLN A 58 -2.59 -12.78 9.41
C GLN A 58 -3.98 -12.40 9.91
N LYS A 59 -4.33 -12.88 11.11
CA LYS A 59 -5.68 -12.71 11.67
C LYS A 59 -5.93 -11.32 12.23
N GLN A 60 -4.90 -10.66 12.76
CA GLN A 60 -5.01 -9.34 13.36
C GLN A 60 -4.16 -8.32 12.64
N ILE A 61 -4.74 -7.16 12.41
CA ILE A 61 -4.08 -6.04 11.77
C ILE A 61 -3.90 -4.95 12.81
N LYS A 62 -2.67 -4.49 12.97
CA LYS A 62 -2.33 -3.45 13.94
C LYS A 62 -2.51 -2.06 13.35
N LYS A 63 -2.60 -1.05 14.21
CA LYS A 63 -2.58 0.36 13.80
C LYS A 63 -1.39 0.65 12.89
N GLY A 64 -1.58 1.58 11.97
CA GLY A 64 -0.57 1.97 11.00
C GLY A 64 -0.79 1.34 9.65
N LEU A 65 0.26 1.26 8.86
CA LEU A 65 0.22 0.69 7.53
C LEU A 65 0.66 -0.77 7.57
N ASN A 66 -0.24 -1.65 7.16
CA ASN A 66 0.02 -3.08 7.03
C ASN A 66 0.07 -3.39 5.55
N ILE A 67 1.25 -3.72 5.04
CA ILE A 67 1.51 -3.74 3.61
C ILE A 67 1.65 -5.16 3.08
N LEU A 68 0.80 -5.50 2.12
CA LEU A 68 0.96 -6.66 1.26
C LEU A 68 1.92 -6.23 0.15
N ASP A 69 3.15 -6.70 0.21
CA ASP A 69 4.24 -6.16 -0.61
C ASP A 69 4.13 -6.54 -2.09
N VAL A 70 4.11 -5.52 -2.93
CA VAL A 70 4.23 -5.64 -4.38
C VAL A 70 5.43 -4.79 -4.79
N PRO A 71 6.59 -5.39 -5.03
CA PRO A 71 7.81 -4.61 -5.29
C PRO A 71 7.74 -3.79 -6.57
N VAL A 72 8.40 -2.63 -6.54
CA VAL A 72 8.63 -1.78 -7.70
C VAL A 72 10.03 -1.23 -7.63
N LYS A 73 10.72 -1.15 -8.75
CA LYS A 73 12.05 -0.55 -8.81
C LYS A 73 11.93 0.96 -8.88
N PHE A 74 12.72 1.66 -8.08
CA PHE A 74 12.77 3.12 -8.10
C PHE A 74 14.15 3.61 -7.68
N LYS A 75 14.55 4.75 -8.22
CA LYS A 75 15.77 5.46 -7.80
C LYS A 75 15.44 6.56 -6.81
N SER A 76 14.31 7.22 -7.02
CA SER A 76 13.81 8.27 -6.13
C SER A 76 12.34 8.00 -5.81
N PRO A 77 11.91 8.17 -4.54
CA PRO A 77 10.58 7.74 -4.10
C PRO A 77 9.40 8.41 -4.79
N PHE A 78 9.57 9.64 -5.27
CA PHE A 78 8.50 10.36 -5.97
C PHE A 78 8.78 10.55 -7.46
N LYS A 79 9.76 9.83 -8.00
CA LYS A 79 10.14 9.88 -9.41
C LYS A 79 10.29 8.47 -9.96
N VAL A 80 9.23 7.69 -9.83
CA VAL A 80 9.20 6.34 -10.37
C VAL A 80 8.98 6.42 -11.87
N ASP A 81 9.72 5.61 -12.62
CA ASP A 81 9.59 5.56 -14.07
C ASP A 81 8.14 5.26 -14.49
N PRO A 82 7.57 5.99 -15.47
CA PRO A 82 6.17 5.79 -15.88
C PRO A 82 5.83 4.37 -16.32
N LYS A 83 6.73 3.69 -17.01
CA LYS A 83 6.50 2.30 -17.42
C LYS A 83 6.49 1.37 -16.21
N ALA A 84 7.43 1.56 -15.29
CA ALA A 84 7.48 0.79 -14.05
C ALA A 84 6.25 1.04 -13.19
N SER A 85 5.80 2.28 -13.10
CA SER A 85 4.57 2.64 -12.39
C SER A 85 3.35 1.93 -12.94
N LYS A 86 3.22 1.90 -14.26
CA LYS A 86 2.08 1.27 -14.92
C LYS A 86 2.03 -0.24 -14.66
N ILE A 87 3.16 -0.90 -14.77
CA ILE A 87 3.28 -2.34 -14.50
C ILE A 87 2.97 -2.62 -13.02
N TYR A 88 3.52 -1.82 -12.13
CA TYR A 88 3.31 -1.92 -10.70
C TYR A 88 1.83 -1.76 -10.33
N LEU A 89 1.17 -0.73 -10.83
CA LEU A 89 -0.25 -0.51 -10.58
C LEU A 89 -1.11 -1.66 -11.07
N LYS A 90 -0.82 -2.17 -12.26
CA LYS A 90 -1.54 -3.33 -12.78
C LYS A 90 -1.40 -4.54 -11.87
N LYS A 91 -0.18 -4.81 -11.37
CA LYS A 91 0.05 -5.90 -10.42
C LYS A 91 -0.75 -5.71 -9.14
N CYS A 92 -0.79 -4.50 -8.61
CA CYS A 92 -1.56 -4.20 -7.40
C CYS A 92 -3.05 -4.48 -7.61
N PHE A 93 -3.61 -4.02 -8.72
CA PHE A 93 -5.02 -4.26 -9.06
C PHE A 93 -5.31 -5.74 -9.29
N ASP A 94 -4.44 -6.44 -10.00
CA ASP A 94 -4.62 -7.88 -10.25
C ASP A 94 -4.63 -8.67 -8.93
N ILE A 95 -3.74 -8.34 -8.02
CA ILE A 95 -3.68 -8.97 -6.71
C ILE A 95 -4.93 -8.67 -5.89
N ALA A 96 -5.35 -7.41 -5.84
CA ALA A 96 -6.53 -7.00 -5.12
C ALA A 96 -7.78 -7.69 -5.63
N HIS A 97 -7.93 -7.76 -6.94
CA HIS A 97 -9.05 -8.43 -7.59
C HIS A 97 -9.09 -9.92 -7.27
N LYS A 98 -7.94 -10.58 -7.39
CA LYS A 98 -7.81 -12.00 -7.06
C LYS A 98 -8.15 -12.29 -5.59
N LEU A 99 -7.69 -11.44 -4.68
CA LEU A 99 -7.98 -11.59 -3.24
C LEU A 99 -9.45 -11.38 -2.93
N SER A 100 -10.09 -10.42 -3.59
CA SER A 100 -11.53 -10.19 -3.46
C SER A 100 -12.33 -11.39 -3.93
N LEU A 101 -11.99 -11.96 -5.08
CA LEU A 101 -12.67 -13.13 -5.62
C LEU A 101 -12.52 -14.37 -4.72
N LYS A 102 -11.40 -14.50 -4.03
CA LYS A 102 -11.15 -15.58 -3.09
C LYS A 102 -11.72 -15.33 -1.70
N GLY A 103 -12.36 -14.19 -1.47
CA GLY A 103 -12.88 -13.84 -0.17
C GLY A 103 -11.84 -13.51 0.88
N LYS A 104 -10.58 -13.29 0.48
CA LYS A 104 -9.49 -12.96 1.41
C LYS A 104 -9.57 -11.52 1.91
N ILE A 105 -10.13 -10.65 1.11
CA ILE A 105 -10.49 -9.28 1.48
C ILE A 105 -11.93 -9.04 1.04
N LYS A 106 -12.62 -8.10 1.69
CA LYS A 106 -14.00 -7.74 1.31
C LYS A 106 -14.08 -7.01 -0.02
N GLY A 107 -13.04 -6.29 -0.35
CA GLY A 107 -12.94 -5.47 -1.54
C GLY A 107 -11.74 -4.56 -1.43
N PHE A 108 -11.56 -3.67 -2.38
CA PHE A 108 -10.45 -2.73 -2.35
C PHE A 108 -10.91 -1.33 -2.77
N ILE A 109 -10.17 -0.34 -2.29
CA ILE A 109 -10.43 1.07 -2.53
C ILE A 109 -9.17 1.65 -3.20
N ASN A 110 -9.42 2.45 -4.21
CA ASN A 110 -8.32 3.13 -4.89
C ASN A 110 -8.34 4.62 -4.58
#